data_1156f7358628704e4cf0dd9711a09300
#
_entry.id   1156f7358628704e4cf0dd9711a09300
#
_cell.length_a   1.000
_cell.length_b   1.000
_cell.length_c   1.000
_cell.angle_alpha   90.00
_cell.angle_beta   90.00
_cell.angle_gamma   90.00
#
_symmetry.space_group_name_H-M   'P 1'
#
loop_
_entity.id
_entity.type
_entity.pdbx_description
1 polymer ?
#
loop_
_entity_poly.entity_id
_entity_poly.type
_entity_poly.pdbx_seq_one_letter_code
_entity_poly.pdbx_strand_id
1 'polypeptide(L)'
;MLTVEDVKKWMEKFNQEIQAQHAYLSELDTPIGDGDHGNNMARGMNAVMEALDGKDFPDLPAIFKTIAMSLISKVGGASGPLFGTAFIEMAKANTGDVHELLVAATAGVQKRGKAILGEKTMVDVWEPISEKATFTAEDVDRAVESTKPMIAKKGRASYLGERSVGH
;
A
#
# COMPACT_ATOMS: atom_id res chain seq x y z
N MET A 1 14.66 -14.86 3.13
CA MET A 1 14.55 -14.49 1.70
C MET A 1 13.19 -14.94 1.19
N LEU A 2 12.40 -14.01 0.66
CA LEU A 2 11.10 -14.31 0.04
C LEU A 2 11.27 -15.19 -1.21
N THR A 3 10.29 -16.05 -1.42
CA THR A 3 10.12 -16.84 -2.65
C THR A 3 8.85 -16.38 -3.37
N VAL A 4 8.65 -16.82 -4.61
CA VAL A 4 7.39 -16.57 -5.36
C VAL A 4 6.18 -17.09 -4.59
N GLU A 5 6.29 -18.28 -3.96
CA GLU A 5 5.21 -18.85 -3.16
C GLU A 5 4.91 -18.02 -1.89
N ASP A 6 5.93 -17.43 -1.27
CA ASP A 6 5.70 -16.53 -0.14
C ASP A 6 4.95 -15.26 -0.57
N VAL A 7 5.26 -14.72 -1.75
CA VAL A 7 4.54 -13.57 -2.31
C VAL A 7 3.09 -13.92 -2.63
N LYS A 8 2.82 -15.11 -3.20
CA LYS A 8 1.43 -15.57 -3.42
C LYS A 8 0.65 -15.65 -2.10
N LYS A 9 1.22 -16.28 -1.07
CA LYS A 9 0.60 -16.35 0.27
C LYS A 9 0.40 -14.97 0.90
N TRP A 10 1.33 -14.05 0.70
CA TRP A 10 1.18 -12.68 1.16
C TRP A 10 0.01 -12.00 0.47
N MET A 11 -0.13 -12.11 -0.84
CA MET A 11 -1.25 -11.53 -1.58
C MET A 11 -2.59 -12.17 -1.19
N GLU A 12 -2.64 -13.48 -0.94
CA GLU A 12 -3.83 -14.15 -0.42
C GLU A 12 -4.28 -13.58 0.93
N LYS A 13 -3.35 -13.43 1.88
CA LYS A 13 -3.64 -12.81 3.19
C LYS A 13 -4.06 -11.37 3.03
N PHE A 14 -3.37 -10.60 2.23
CA PHE A 14 -3.70 -9.20 1.97
C PHE A 14 -5.09 -9.07 1.36
N ASN A 15 -5.42 -9.92 0.38
CA ASN A 15 -6.75 -9.96 -0.20
C ASN A 15 -7.83 -10.30 0.86
N GLN A 16 -7.60 -11.31 1.70
CA GLN A 16 -8.54 -11.70 2.77
C GLN A 16 -8.83 -10.51 3.70
N GLU A 17 -7.79 -9.81 4.14
CA GLU A 17 -7.94 -8.63 5.00
C GLU A 17 -8.69 -7.48 4.30
N ILE A 18 -8.34 -7.18 3.06
CA ILE A 18 -9.02 -6.13 2.28
C ILE A 18 -10.49 -6.48 2.07
N GLN A 19 -10.83 -7.73 1.71
CA GLN A 19 -12.23 -8.15 1.54
C GLN A 19 -13.01 -8.08 2.87
N ALA A 20 -12.38 -8.43 3.99
CA ALA A 20 -13.00 -8.35 5.31
C ALA A 20 -13.18 -6.89 5.80
N GLN A 21 -12.28 -5.99 5.43
CA GLN A 21 -12.19 -4.63 5.96
C GLN A 21 -12.66 -3.54 4.98
N HIS A 22 -13.11 -3.89 3.76
CA HIS A 22 -13.40 -2.88 2.74
C HIS A 22 -14.45 -1.84 3.17
N ALA A 23 -15.47 -2.25 3.90
CA ALA A 23 -16.50 -1.34 4.42
C ALA A 23 -15.89 -0.35 5.43
N TYR A 24 -15.06 -0.83 6.34
CA TYR A 24 -14.35 0.00 7.33
C TYR A 24 -13.38 0.98 6.66
N LEU A 25 -12.62 0.53 5.66
CA LEU A 25 -11.71 1.40 4.90
C LEU A 25 -12.48 2.51 4.15
N SER A 26 -13.65 2.19 3.59
CA SER A 26 -14.51 3.19 2.95
C SER A 26 -15.13 4.15 3.97
N GLU A 27 -15.48 3.67 5.17
CA GLU A 27 -15.95 4.51 6.28
C GLU A 27 -14.88 5.50 6.73
N LEU A 28 -13.61 5.07 6.84
CA LEU A 28 -12.50 5.97 7.15
C LEU A 28 -12.28 7.03 6.09
N ASP A 29 -12.50 6.70 4.82
CA ASP A 29 -12.35 7.63 3.70
C ASP A 29 -13.49 8.65 3.61
N THR A 30 -14.70 8.30 4.05
CA THR A 30 -15.91 9.14 3.90
C THR A 30 -15.74 10.56 4.42
N PRO A 31 -15.19 10.83 5.61
CA PRO A 31 -15.06 12.21 6.11
C PRO A 31 -13.93 13.01 5.45
N ILE A 32 -12.97 12.35 4.80
CA ILE A 32 -11.76 12.96 4.25
C ILE A 32 -11.56 12.74 2.76
N GLY A 33 -12.45 11.99 2.10
CA GLY A 33 -12.39 11.63 0.69
C GLY A 33 -13.78 11.49 0.09
N ASP A 34 -13.97 10.49 -0.76
CA ASP A 34 -15.25 10.19 -1.42
C ASP A 34 -15.88 8.86 -0.97
N GLY A 35 -15.30 8.19 0.01
CA GLY A 35 -15.87 7.00 0.64
C GLY A 35 -15.76 5.73 -0.21
N ASP A 36 -14.90 5.69 -1.20
CA ASP A 36 -14.78 4.55 -2.13
C ASP A 36 -13.50 3.73 -1.97
N HIS A 37 -12.59 4.14 -1.08
CA HIS A 37 -11.25 3.55 -0.97
C HIS A 37 -11.29 2.04 -0.73
N GLY A 38 -12.10 1.57 0.22
CA GLY A 38 -12.20 0.15 0.54
C GLY A 38 -12.73 -0.68 -0.63
N ASN A 39 -13.75 -0.18 -1.32
CA ASN A 39 -14.32 -0.86 -2.48
C ASN A 39 -13.34 -0.88 -3.67
N ASN A 40 -12.59 0.20 -3.87
CA ASN A 40 -11.55 0.26 -4.89
C ASN A 40 -10.42 -0.75 -4.61
N MET A 41 -9.98 -0.84 -3.36
CA MET A 41 -8.97 -1.81 -2.93
C MET A 41 -9.45 -3.25 -3.08
N ALA A 42 -10.69 -3.55 -2.67
CA ALA A 42 -11.28 -4.88 -2.79
C ALA A 42 -11.35 -5.34 -4.26
N ARG A 43 -11.77 -4.45 -5.16
CA ARG A 43 -11.79 -4.72 -6.60
C ARG A 43 -10.38 -4.96 -7.14
N GLY A 44 -9.42 -4.15 -6.73
CA GLY A 44 -8.02 -4.28 -7.15
C GLY A 44 -7.40 -5.60 -6.68
N MET A 45 -7.66 -6.00 -5.43
CA MET A 45 -7.13 -7.25 -4.90
C MET A 45 -7.78 -8.48 -5.53
N ASN A 46 -9.07 -8.45 -5.87
CA ASN A 46 -9.69 -9.51 -6.68
C ASN A 46 -8.96 -9.68 -8.02
N ALA A 47 -8.64 -8.58 -8.70
CA ALA A 47 -7.89 -8.64 -9.95
C ALA A 47 -6.46 -9.17 -9.78
N VAL A 48 -5.79 -8.85 -8.66
CA VAL A 48 -4.49 -9.44 -8.32
C VAL A 48 -4.63 -10.96 -8.18
N MET A 49 -5.62 -11.44 -7.41
CA MET A 49 -5.82 -12.88 -7.21
C MET A 49 -6.10 -13.61 -8.54
N GLU A 50 -6.96 -13.06 -9.39
CA GLU A 50 -7.21 -13.61 -10.73
C GLU A 50 -5.94 -13.64 -11.60
N ALA A 51 -5.09 -12.62 -11.49
CA ALA A 51 -3.85 -12.55 -12.25
C ALA A 51 -2.79 -13.55 -11.76
N LEU A 52 -2.84 -13.97 -10.51
CA LEU A 52 -1.91 -14.94 -9.92
C LEU A 52 -2.41 -16.38 -9.95
N ASP A 53 -3.74 -16.59 -10.06
CA ASP A 53 -4.35 -17.90 -9.97
C ASP A 53 -3.85 -18.86 -11.07
N GLY A 54 -3.42 -20.03 -10.65
CA GLY A 54 -2.95 -21.11 -11.54
C GLY A 54 -1.71 -20.75 -12.38
N LYS A 55 -1.02 -19.63 -12.10
CA LYS A 55 0.15 -19.19 -12.87
C LYS A 55 1.45 -19.48 -12.14
N ASP A 56 2.45 -19.88 -12.91
CA ASP A 56 3.82 -19.96 -12.47
C ASP A 56 4.59 -18.71 -12.86
N PHE A 57 5.45 -18.26 -11.97
CA PHE A 57 6.30 -17.10 -12.20
C PHE A 57 7.77 -17.52 -12.08
N PRO A 58 8.63 -17.10 -13.04
CA PRO A 58 10.03 -17.54 -13.06
C PRO A 58 10.84 -16.93 -11.91
N ASP A 59 10.45 -15.76 -11.41
CA ASP A 59 11.19 -14.99 -10.40
C ASP A 59 10.30 -13.96 -9.69
N LEU A 60 10.86 -13.31 -8.65
CA LEU A 60 10.19 -12.24 -7.91
C LEU A 60 9.86 -11.01 -8.76
N PRO A 61 10.73 -10.51 -9.64
CA PRO A 61 10.37 -9.42 -10.54
C PRO A 61 9.12 -9.68 -11.38
N ALA A 62 8.95 -10.89 -11.88
CA ALA A 62 7.80 -11.24 -12.72
C ALA A 62 6.48 -11.20 -11.95
N ILE A 63 6.43 -11.78 -10.74
CA ILE A 63 5.22 -11.75 -9.92
C ILE A 63 4.93 -10.32 -9.41
N PHE A 64 5.93 -9.55 -8.98
CA PHE A 64 5.73 -8.17 -8.53
C PHE A 64 5.22 -7.27 -9.65
N LYS A 65 5.72 -7.40 -10.89
CA LYS A 65 5.20 -6.67 -12.05
C LYS A 65 3.74 -7.01 -12.33
N THR A 66 3.36 -8.27 -12.23
CA THR A 66 1.97 -8.71 -12.43
C THR A 66 1.04 -8.11 -11.39
N ILE A 67 1.44 -8.10 -10.11
CA ILE A 67 0.69 -7.45 -9.03
C ILE A 67 0.56 -5.95 -9.31
N ALA A 68 1.67 -5.28 -9.64
CA ALA A 68 1.69 -3.85 -9.92
C ALA A 68 0.71 -3.45 -11.02
N MET A 69 0.73 -4.18 -12.14
CA MET A 69 -0.16 -3.90 -13.29
C MET A 69 -1.63 -4.10 -12.94
N SER A 70 -1.95 -5.13 -12.15
CA SER A 70 -3.32 -5.36 -11.68
C SER A 70 -3.81 -4.21 -10.80
N LEU A 71 -2.98 -3.75 -9.85
CA LEU A 71 -3.32 -2.64 -8.96
C LEU A 71 -3.48 -1.32 -9.72
N ILE A 72 -2.56 -0.99 -10.63
CA ILE A 72 -2.63 0.23 -11.45
C ILE A 72 -3.90 0.25 -12.30
N SER A 73 -4.28 -0.88 -12.87
CA SER A 73 -5.41 -0.95 -13.80
C SER A 73 -6.78 -1.05 -13.12
N LYS A 74 -6.85 -1.53 -11.87
CA LYS A 74 -8.11 -1.90 -11.21
C LYS A 74 -8.40 -1.15 -9.91
N VAL A 75 -7.38 -0.60 -9.24
CA VAL A 75 -7.60 0.26 -8.09
C VAL A 75 -7.81 1.69 -8.55
N GLY A 76 -8.93 2.28 -8.17
CA GLY A 76 -9.24 3.67 -8.47
C GLY A 76 -8.46 4.67 -7.60
N GLY A 77 -8.53 5.95 -7.97
CA GLY A 77 -7.93 7.04 -7.22
C GLY A 77 -6.40 7.02 -7.19
N ALA A 78 -5.82 7.64 -6.18
CA ALA A 78 -4.36 7.71 -6.00
C ALA A 78 -3.73 6.38 -5.56
N SER A 79 -4.51 5.51 -4.91
CA SER A 79 -4.02 4.24 -4.34
C SER A 79 -3.50 3.29 -5.41
N GLY A 80 -4.15 3.16 -6.55
CA GLY A 80 -3.70 2.33 -7.66
C GLY A 80 -2.28 2.66 -8.11
N PRO A 81 -2.01 3.89 -8.55
CA PRO A 81 -0.66 4.33 -8.92
C PRO A 81 0.37 4.22 -7.81
N LEU A 82 0.00 4.50 -6.55
CA LEU A 82 0.94 4.44 -5.41
C LEU A 82 1.32 3.00 -5.08
N PHE A 83 0.35 2.11 -4.85
CA PHE A 83 0.63 0.70 -4.60
C PHE A 83 1.29 0.03 -5.80
N GLY A 84 0.84 0.34 -7.02
CA GLY A 84 1.48 -0.18 -8.23
C GLY A 84 2.94 0.25 -8.34
N THR A 85 3.27 1.50 -8.03
CA THR A 85 4.65 1.98 -7.99
C THR A 85 5.48 1.24 -6.94
N ALA A 86 4.91 0.99 -5.75
CA ALA A 86 5.59 0.20 -4.72
C ALA A 86 6.02 -1.17 -5.24
N PHE A 87 5.12 -1.92 -5.86
CA PHE A 87 5.43 -3.24 -6.42
C PHE A 87 6.36 -3.18 -7.65
N ILE A 88 6.32 -2.11 -8.45
CA ILE A 88 7.29 -1.89 -9.53
C ILE A 88 8.69 -1.71 -8.96
N GLU A 89 8.84 -0.92 -7.91
CA GLU A 89 10.16 -0.70 -7.29
C GLU A 89 10.66 -1.98 -6.58
N MET A 90 9.80 -2.77 -5.96
CA MET A 90 10.15 -4.11 -5.46
C MET A 90 10.65 -5.01 -6.60
N ALA A 91 10.01 -4.99 -7.77
CA ALA A 91 10.46 -5.75 -8.93
C ALA A 91 11.84 -5.32 -9.42
N LYS A 92 12.13 -4.01 -9.41
CA LYS A 92 13.43 -3.47 -9.81
C LYS A 92 14.54 -3.79 -8.81
N ALA A 93 14.22 -3.82 -7.51
CA ALA A 93 15.17 -4.17 -6.46
C ALA A 93 15.69 -5.59 -6.63
N ASN A 94 14.89 -6.50 -7.20
CA ASN A 94 15.26 -7.86 -7.55
C ASN A 94 15.94 -8.61 -6.41
N THR A 95 15.38 -8.49 -5.22
CA THR A 95 15.85 -9.14 -3.99
C THR A 95 14.70 -9.88 -3.32
N GLY A 96 15.01 -10.87 -2.49
CA GLY A 96 14.05 -11.52 -1.59
C GLY A 96 14.14 -11.02 -0.16
N ASP A 97 14.98 -10.03 0.10
CA ASP A 97 15.07 -9.41 1.42
C ASP A 97 13.91 -8.44 1.64
N VAL A 98 13.10 -8.69 2.69
CA VAL A 98 11.89 -7.91 2.98
C VAL A 98 12.21 -6.45 3.30
N HIS A 99 13.30 -6.21 4.01
CA HIS A 99 13.72 -4.85 4.36
C HIS A 99 14.11 -4.05 3.11
N GLU A 100 14.95 -4.63 2.24
CA GLU A 100 15.34 -3.99 0.98
C GLU A 100 14.12 -3.72 0.06
N LEU A 101 13.17 -4.67 0.00
CA LEU A 101 11.93 -4.49 -0.74
C LEU A 101 11.10 -3.33 -0.19
N LEU A 102 10.98 -3.22 1.14
CA LEU A 102 10.21 -2.14 1.77
C LEU A 102 10.88 -0.78 1.58
N VAL A 103 12.21 -0.71 1.67
CA VAL A 103 12.98 0.52 1.38
C VAL A 103 12.75 0.97 -0.06
N ALA A 104 12.86 0.06 -1.03
CA ALA A 104 12.62 0.37 -2.44
C ALA A 104 11.18 0.84 -2.70
N ALA A 105 10.19 0.15 -2.12
CA ALA A 105 8.78 0.50 -2.24
C ALA A 105 8.48 1.88 -1.64
N THR A 106 9.01 2.16 -0.45
CA THR A 106 8.84 3.46 0.23
C THR A 106 9.41 4.60 -0.60
N ALA A 107 10.64 4.45 -1.11
CA ALA A 107 11.27 5.44 -1.98
C ALA A 107 10.44 5.70 -3.26
N GLY A 108 9.88 4.64 -3.86
CA GLY A 108 9.00 4.76 -5.02
C GLY A 108 7.71 5.52 -4.73
N VAL A 109 7.05 5.22 -3.61
CA VAL A 109 5.84 5.90 -3.16
C VAL A 109 6.11 7.38 -2.88
N GLN A 110 7.21 7.70 -2.19
CA GLN A 110 7.64 9.08 -1.95
C GLN A 110 7.88 9.84 -3.24
N LYS A 111 8.63 9.26 -4.17
CA LYS A 111 8.91 9.86 -5.48
C LYS A 111 7.63 10.09 -6.30
N ARG A 112 6.72 9.12 -6.30
CA ARG A 112 5.46 9.20 -7.06
C ARG A 112 4.51 10.24 -6.47
N GLY A 113 4.27 10.17 -5.17
CA GLY A 113 3.33 11.03 -4.44
C GLY A 113 3.91 12.37 -4.02
N LYS A 114 5.22 12.53 -4.10
CA LYS A 114 5.96 13.73 -3.60
C LYS A 114 5.60 14.07 -2.16
N ALA A 115 5.35 13.03 -1.35
CA ALA A 115 5.03 13.17 0.06
C ALA A 115 6.27 13.03 0.92
N ILE A 116 6.28 13.73 2.04
CA ILE A 116 7.29 13.65 3.09
C ILE A 116 6.61 13.35 4.43
N LEU A 117 7.40 13.02 5.44
CA LEU A 117 6.90 12.82 6.80
C LEU A 117 6.12 14.05 7.31
N GLY A 118 5.04 13.80 8.04
CA GLY A 118 4.17 14.83 8.61
C GLY A 118 3.06 15.33 7.67
N GLU A 119 2.91 14.74 6.50
CA GLU A 119 1.88 15.15 5.51
C GLU A 119 0.60 14.31 5.56
N LYS A 120 0.50 13.36 6.50
CA LYS A 120 -0.62 12.45 6.70
C LYS A 120 -0.88 11.60 5.45
N THR A 121 0.12 10.81 5.10
CA THR A 121 0.07 9.87 3.97
C THR A 121 0.59 8.50 4.37
N MET A 122 0.53 7.52 3.47
CA MET A 122 1.13 6.22 3.71
C MET A 122 2.66 6.29 3.95
N VAL A 123 3.33 7.38 3.54
CA VAL A 123 4.75 7.62 3.83
C VAL A 123 4.99 7.72 5.34
N ASP A 124 4.06 8.31 6.10
CA ASP A 124 4.16 8.41 7.56
C ASP A 124 4.12 7.05 8.27
N VAL A 125 3.65 6.01 7.58
CA VAL A 125 3.69 4.64 8.07
C VAL A 125 4.89 3.88 7.50
N TRP A 126 5.12 3.96 6.20
CA TRP A 126 6.11 3.12 5.53
C TRP A 126 7.55 3.55 5.77
N GLU A 127 7.82 4.86 5.82
CA GLU A 127 9.18 5.36 6.03
C GLU A 127 9.74 4.95 7.40
N PRO A 128 9.05 5.20 8.54
CA PRO A 128 9.54 4.76 9.85
C PRO A 128 9.69 3.24 9.98
N ILE A 129 8.87 2.47 9.27
CA ILE A 129 8.96 1.01 9.27
C ILE A 129 10.15 0.55 8.40
N SER A 130 10.38 1.19 7.26
CA SER A 130 11.49 0.86 6.35
C SER A 130 12.88 1.19 6.92
N GLU A 131 12.96 2.07 7.92
CA GLU A 131 14.21 2.37 8.63
C GLU A 131 14.61 1.28 9.64
N LYS A 132 13.68 0.38 9.99
CA LYS A 132 13.93 -0.70 10.94
C LYS A 132 14.42 -1.95 10.22
N ALA A 133 15.50 -2.56 10.74
CA ALA A 133 15.96 -3.85 10.23
C ALA A 133 14.90 -4.96 10.39
N THR A 134 14.10 -4.87 11.45
CA THR A 134 12.93 -5.73 11.72
C THR A 134 11.82 -4.88 12.33
N PHE A 135 10.58 -5.24 12.08
CA PHE A 135 9.41 -4.55 12.63
C PHE A 135 8.32 -5.54 13.03
N THR A 136 7.42 -5.10 13.88
CA THR A 136 6.28 -5.87 14.38
C THR A 136 4.96 -5.22 13.96
N ALA A 137 3.85 -5.94 14.13
CA ALA A 137 2.52 -5.38 13.93
C ALA A 137 2.28 -4.14 14.81
N GLU A 138 2.77 -4.16 16.05
CA GLU A 138 2.66 -3.02 16.98
C GLU A 138 3.44 -1.78 16.49
N ASP A 139 4.56 -1.95 15.79
CA ASP A 139 5.27 -0.84 15.15
C ASP A 139 4.42 -0.21 14.05
N VAL A 140 3.74 -1.03 13.26
CA VAL A 140 2.82 -0.55 12.20
C VAL A 140 1.64 0.18 12.81
N ASP A 141 1.00 -0.39 13.83
CA ASP A 141 -0.14 0.22 14.52
C ASP A 141 0.22 1.59 15.12
N ARG A 142 1.40 1.70 15.76
CA ARG A 142 1.91 2.99 16.25
C ARG A 142 2.12 4.01 15.14
N ALA A 143 2.67 3.60 14.01
CA ALA A 143 2.87 4.48 12.88
C ALA A 143 1.53 4.96 12.29
N VAL A 144 0.53 4.09 12.18
CA VAL A 144 -0.82 4.46 11.76
C VAL A 144 -1.46 5.44 12.74
N GLU A 145 -1.43 5.15 14.05
CA GLU A 145 -1.99 6.04 15.07
C GLU A 145 -1.32 7.42 15.09
N SER A 146 -0.03 7.49 14.78
CA SER A 146 0.71 8.76 14.71
C SER A 146 0.17 9.72 13.64
N THR A 147 -0.54 9.21 12.64
CA THR A 147 -1.12 10.03 11.56
C THR A 147 -2.39 10.77 11.98
N LYS A 148 -3.11 10.29 12.99
CA LYS A 148 -4.40 10.89 13.42
C LYS A 148 -4.31 12.39 13.75
N PRO A 149 -3.33 12.87 14.56
CA PRO A 149 -3.23 14.30 14.87
C PRO A 149 -2.64 15.16 13.74
N MET A 150 -2.17 14.55 12.66
CA MET A 150 -1.58 15.29 11.53
C MET A 150 -2.65 15.98 10.70
N ILE A 151 -2.28 17.09 10.07
CA ILE A 151 -3.08 17.77 9.04
C ILE A 151 -2.69 17.18 7.67
N ALA A 152 -3.68 16.73 6.90
CA ALA A 152 -3.45 16.22 5.57
C ALA A 152 -2.96 17.33 4.61
N LYS A 153 -1.87 17.06 3.90
CA LYS A 153 -1.26 18.00 2.93
C LYS A 153 -1.23 17.46 1.51
N LYS A 154 -1.70 16.23 1.31
CA LYS A 154 -1.73 15.55 0.01
C LYS A 154 -3.11 14.96 -0.26
N GLY A 155 -3.39 14.74 -1.54
CA GLY A 155 -4.64 14.14 -1.99
C GLY A 155 -5.89 14.97 -1.66
N ARG A 156 -7.05 14.33 -1.70
CA ARG A 156 -8.35 14.99 -1.43
C ARG A 156 -8.47 15.51 0.00
N ALA A 157 -7.94 14.78 0.97
CA ALA A 157 -7.98 15.17 2.37
C ALA A 157 -7.31 16.55 2.63
N SER A 158 -6.37 16.95 1.78
CA SER A 158 -5.69 18.25 1.92
C SER A 158 -6.63 19.46 1.79
N TYR A 159 -7.75 19.33 1.08
CA TYR A 159 -8.75 20.39 0.95
C TYR A 159 -9.50 20.67 2.26
N LEU A 160 -9.44 19.76 3.21
CA LEU A 160 -10.10 19.90 4.51
C LEU A 160 -9.27 20.73 5.50
N GLY A 161 -7.94 20.89 5.27
CA GLY A 161 -7.05 21.57 6.21
C GLY A 161 -7.14 20.95 7.60
N GLU A 162 -7.37 21.76 8.63
CA GLU A 162 -7.46 21.32 10.04
C GLU A 162 -8.60 20.31 10.29
N ARG A 163 -9.63 20.29 9.46
CA ARG A 163 -10.72 19.30 9.57
C ARG A 163 -10.29 17.88 9.24
N SER A 164 -9.09 17.68 8.70
CA SER A 164 -8.52 16.36 8.48
C SER A 164 -7.91 15.74 9.75
N VAL A 165 -7.77 16.52 10.82
CA VAL A 165 -7.26 16.04 12.11
C VAL A 165 -8.24 15.07 12.75
N GLY A 166 -7.74 13.96 13.31
CA GLY A 166 -8.55 12.95 14.00
C GLY A 166 -9.13 11.86 13.11
N HIS A 167 -8.85 11.92 11.82
CA HIS A 167 -9.32 10.93 10.84
C HIS A 167 -8.19 10.04 10.34
#